data_1e744c7e1baaeec97e438e8259efe694
#
_entry.id   1e744c7e1baaeec97e438e8259efe694
#
_cell.length_a   1.000
_cell.length_b   1.000
_cell.length_c   1.000
_cell.angle_alpha   90.00
_cell.angle_beta   90.00
_cell.angle_gamma   90.00
#
_symmetry.space_group_name_H-M   'P 1'
#
loop_
_entity.id
_entity.type
_entity.pdbx_description
1 polymer ?
#
loop_
_entity_poly.entity_id
_entity_poly.type
_entity_poly.pdbx_seq_one_letter_code
_entity_poly.pdbx_strand_id
1 'polypeptide(L)'
;MTSLIESSTDTAQDTQNAATAVSENLIEHPRGAEPGKPGRRDAFYFEQKTRLPDAADGKGRGGARYGRTGTIHTPHGDIHTPAFVPVATQAAMKAVLPETMKDLGAQCLLSNAFHLYERPGEQVLDEAGGLAKFMNWNGPTFTDSGGFQVLSLGAGFKKTLAMDVTGMKSDDVIAEGKERLAFVDEDGVTFKSPLNGSLHRFSAEISMGIQHKIGADIMFAFDELTTLMNTRGYQERSVERTYRWAQRCVAEHKRLTEERVGKPYQALYGVVQGANYEDLRRHAAEQIASLDFDGVGIGGAIEKRIIGDTCAWICDAMPESRPRHVLGIAAVDDIFACVENGGDTFDCVAPARCGRNGAIFTRDGRYNIKRAQFKYDFGPLEEGCDCYTCTHYSRAYVDHALRAREFNGFTLATIHNEHFFVKLLDDIRASIDGGYFEKFRDETLAHFYENGSKG
;
A
#
# COMPACT_ATOMS: atom_id res chain seq x y z
N MET A 1 4.90 -6.88 69.33
CA MET A 1 5.61 -6.38 68.18
C MET A 1 6.05 -7.58 67.33
N THR A 2 5.19 -8.10 66.50
CA THR A 2 5.53 -9.09 65.46
C THR A 2 4.28 -9.27 64.61
N SER A 3 4.21 -8.62 63.46
CA SER A 3 3.36 -8.96 62.33
C SER A 3 3.34 -7.78 61.37
N LEU A 4 4.17 -7.80 60.35
CA LEU A 4 4.08 -6.98 59.12
C LEU A 4 5.26 -7.38 58.20
N ILE A 5 5.27 -8.61 57.65
CA ILE A 5 6.03 -8.96 56.47
C ILE A 5 5.33 -10.19 55.86
N GLU A 6 4.24 -9.97 55.14
CA GLU A 6 3.68 -10.90 54.15
C GLU A 6 2.73 -10.11 53.25
N SER A 7 3.27 -9.46 52.21
CA SER A 7 2.45 -8.98 51.05
C SER A 7 3.30 -8.46 49.89
N SER A 8 4.38 -9.12 49.51
CA SER A 8 5.19 -8.69 48.34
C SER A 8 5.40 -9.73 47.28
N THR A 9 4.74 -10.90 47.34
CA THR A 9 4.88 -11.97 46.33
C THR A 9 3.72 -12.03 45.35
N ASP A 10 2.56 -11.46 45.63
CA ASP A 10 1.40 -11.50 44.73
C ASP A 10 1.46 -10.47 43.56
N THR A 11 2.14 -9.35 43.76
CA THR A 11 2.22 -8.30 42.72
C THR A 11 3.19 -8.62 41.59
N ALA A 12 4.17 -9.51 41.81
CA ALA A 12 5.09 -9.93 40.78
C ALA A 12 4.51 -11.03 39.85
N GLN A 13 3.62 -11.85 40.38
CA GLN A 13 2.93 -12.90 39.64
C GLN A 13 1.79 -12.34 38.77
N ASP A 14 1.08 -11.32 39.27
CA ASP A 14 0.05 -10.62 38.50
C ASP A 14 0.62 -9.75 37.35
N THR A 15 1.81 -9.18 37.53
CA THR A 15 2.50 -8.47 36.44
C THR A 15 3.08 -9.41 35.39
N GLN A 16 3.52 -10.61 35.75
CA GLN A 16 3.93 -11.63 34.79
C GLN A 16 2.73 -12.23 34.03
N ASN A 17 1.61 -12.46 34.68
CA ASN A 17 0.38 -12.92 34.04
C ASN A 17 -0.25 -11.85 33.13
N ALA A 18 -0.17 -10.57 33.50
CA ALA A 18 -0.62 -9.47 32.64
C ALA A 18 0.27 -9.27 31.40
N ALA A 19 1.59 -9.46 31.53
CA ALA A 19 2.52 -9.41 30.39
C ALA A 19 2.34 -10.60 29.44
N THR A 20 1.93 -11.78 29.95
CA THR A 20 1.62 -12.96 29.13
C THR A 20 0.27 -12.77 28.39
N ALA A 21 -0.73 -12.15 29.00
CA ALA A 21 -2.05 -11.92 28.41
C ALA A 21 -2.04 -10.90 27.26
N VAL A 22 -1.08 -9.97 27.22
CA VAL A 22 -0.90 -9.01 26.09
C VAL A 22 -0.31 -9.68 24.85
N SER A 23 0.38 -10.83 25.01
CA SER A 23 1.00 -11.56 23.88
C SER A 23 0.07 -12.60 23.21
N GLU A 24 -1.06 -12.95 23.82
CA GLU A 24 -1.95 -14.03 23.35
C GLU A 24 -2.87 -13.66 22.18
N ASN A 25 -2.87 -12.41 21.71
CA ASN A 25 -3.75 -11.97 20.60
C ASN A 25 -3.08 -11.92 19.21
N LEU A 26 -1.82 -12.24 19.09
CA LEU A 26 -1.14 -12.35 17.80
C LEU A 26 -1.31 -13.78 17.27
N ILE A 27 -1.47 -13.92 15.95
CA ILE A 27 -1.56 -15.25 15.30
C ILE A 27 -0.29 -16.02 15.65
N GLU A 28 -0.37 -16.86 16.69
CA GLU A 28 0.77 -17.64 17.19
C GLU A 28 1.24 -18.69 16.18
N HIS A 29 0.37 -19.11 15.25
CA HIS A 29 0.65 -20.13 14.25
C HIS A 29 0.20 -19.70 12.87
N PRO A 30 1.03 -18.94 12.10
CA PRO A 30 0.71 -18.60 10.73
C PRO A 30 0.53 -19.84 9.86
N ARG A 31 -0.40 -19.81 8.91
CA ARG A 31 -0.69 -20.93 8.01
C ARG A 31 0.58 -21.34 7.26
N GLY A 32 0.81 -22.65 7.15
CA GLY A 32 1.94 -23.20 6.42
C GLY A 32 3.30 -23.02 7.06
N ALA A 33 3.40 -22.50 8.28
CA ALA A 33 4.62 -22.45 9.06
C ALA A 33 4.73 -23.70 9.94
N GLU A 34 5.82 -24.46 9.77
CA GLU A 34 6.10 -25.67 10.56
C GLU A 34 7.51 -25.56 11.17
N PRO A 35 7.73 -25.91 12.47
CA PRO A 35 9.05 -25.87 13.07
C PRO A 35 10.05 -26.73 12.28
N GLY A 36 11.20 -26.14 11.97
CA GLY A 36 12.28 -26.82 11.26
C GLY A 36 12.08 -27.05 9.77
N LYS A 37 11.00 -26.51 9.17
CA LYS A 37 10.76 -26.56 7.72
C LYS A 37 10.61 -25.15 7.14
N PRO A 38 10.93 -24.96 5.85
CA PRO A 38 10.59 -23.74 5.12
C PRO A 38 9.08 -23.50 5.10
N GLY A 39 8.66 -22.22 5.04
CA GLY A 39 7.26 -21.84 4.89
C GLY A 39 6.68 -22.40 3.58
N ARG A 40 5.47 -22.94 3.66
CA ARG A 40 4.82 -23.59 2.52
C ARG A 40 4.17 -22.57 1.61
N ARG A 41 4.51 -22.59 0.33
CA ARG A 41 3.97 -21.69 -0.70
C ARG A 41 2.46 -21.86 -0.89
N ASP A 42 1.91 -23.05 -0.71
CA ASP A 42 0.47 -23.32 -0.81
C ASP A 42 -0.39 -22.67 0.30
N ALA A 43 0.25 -22.02 1.28
CA ALA A 43 -0.41 -21.14 2.24
C ALA A 43 -0.76 -19.76 1.64
N PHE A 44 -0.21 -19.44 0.46
CA PHE A 44 -0.55 -18.25 -0.31
C PHE A 44 -1.19 -18.64 -1.64
N TYR A 45 -2.41 -18.15 -1.89
CA TYR A 45 -3.10 -18.32 -3.18
C TYR A 45 -4.23 -17.29 -3.33
N PHE A 46 -4.70 -17.10 -4.55
CA PHE A 46 -5.83 -16.26 -4.87
C PHE A 46 -7.04 -17.09 -5.31
N GLU A 47 -8.17 -16.88 -4.66
CA GLU A 47 -9.45 -17.46 -5.03
C GLU A 47 -10.35 -16.39 -5.63
N GLN A 48 -10.64 -16.50 -6.93
CA GLN A 48 -11.58 -15.61 -7.61
C GLN A 48 -13.01 -16.02 -7.30
N LYS A 49 -13.88 -15.01 -7.01
CA LYS A 49 -15.29 -15.26 -6.68
C LYS A 49 -16.22 -14.79 -7.80
N THR A 50 -16.35 -13.49 -8.01
CA THR A 50 -17.22 -12.89 -9.01
C THR A 50 -16.41 -12.14 -10.04
N ARG A 51 -16.80 -12.15 -11.31
CA ARG A 51 -16.21 -11.33 -12.37
C ARG A 51 -17.25 -10.36 -12.91
N LEU A 52 -16.84 -9.16 -13.23
CA LEU A 52 -17.67 -8.22 -13.97
C LEU A 52 -18.01 -8.79 -15.36
N PRO A 53 -19.25 -8.67 -15.81
CA PRO A 53 -19.62 -9.03 -17.18
C PRO A 53 -18.91 -8.12 -18.17
N ASP A 54 -18.67 -8.61 -19.37
CA ASP A 54 -18.11 -7.80 -20.45
C ASP A 54 -19.01 -6.59 -20.75
N ALA A 55 -18.41 -5.49 -21.18
CA ALA A 55 -19.14 -4.25 -21.45
C ALA A 55 -20.10 -4.41 -22.63
N ALA A 56 -21.38 -4.20 -22.41
CA ALA A 56 -22.41 -4.33 -23.43
C ALA A 56 -22.25 -3.32 -24.60
N ASP A 57 -21.59 -2.18 -24.36
CA ASP A 57 -21.34 -1.13 -25.34
C ASP A 57 -20.00 -1.28 -26.08
N GLY A 58 -19.27 -2.38 -25.84
CA GLY A 58 -17.96 -2.64 -26.42
C GLY A 58 -16.86 -1.68 -25.99
N LYS A 59 -17.13 -0.78 -25.04
CA LYS A 59 -16.11 0.08 -24.44
C LYS A 59 -15.15 -0.76 -23.61
N GLY A 60 -13.91 -0.35 -23.61
CA GLY A 60 -12.82 -1.19 -23.15
C GLY A 60 -12.24 -1.99 -24.31
N ARG A 61 -11.21 -2.76 -24.04
CA ARG A 61 -10.49 -3.51 -25.06
C ARG A 61 -11.30 -4.71 -25.58
N GLY A 62 -12.01 -4.52 -26.69
CA GLY A 62 -12.90 -5.55 -27.25
C GLY A 62 -14.10 -5.88 -26.36
N GLY A 63 -14.44 -5.01 -25.41
CA GLY A 63 -15.52 -5.24 -24.43
C GLY A 63 -15.12 -6.07 -23.20
N ALA A 64 -13.90 -6.63 -23.17
CA ALA A 64 -13.44 -7.43 -22.03
C ALA A 64 -13.21 -6.58 -20.78
N ARG A 65 -13.74 -7.04 -19.65
CA ARG A 65 -13.50 -6.47 -18.32
C ARG A 65 -12.75 -7.46 -17.46
N TYR A 66 -11.76 -6.94 -16.72
CA TYR A 66 -10.94 -7.76 -15.82
C TYR A 66 -11.32 -7.59 -14.35
N GLY A 67 -12.29 -6.69 -14.06
CA GLY A 67 -12.77 -6.44 -12.70
C GLY A 67 -13.40 -7.66 -12.08
N ARG A 68 -13.06 -7.89 -10.81
CA ARG A 68 -13.46 -9.12 -10.10
C ARG A 68 -13.47 -8.91 -8.59
N THR A 69 -14.15 -9.83 -7.89
CA THR A 69 -13.96 -10.04 -6.46
C THR A 69 -13.24 -11.35 -6.22
N GLY A 70 -12.59 -11.47 -5.08
CA GLY A 70 -11.89 -12.69 -4.68
C GLY A 70 -11.32 -12.59 -3.28
N THR A 71 -10.51 -13.56 -2.94
CA THR A 71 -9.79 -13.61 -1.66
C THR A 71 -8.32 -13.95 -1.90
N ILE A 72 -7.42 -13.11 -1.40
CA ILE A 72 -6.00 -13.44 -1.28
C ILE A 72 -5.83 -14.12 0.06
N HIS A 73 -5.47 -15.40 0.05
CA HIS A 73 -5.15 -16.16 1.25
C HIS A 73 -3.67 -15.97 1.57
N THR A 74 -3.36 -15.55 2.80
CA THR A 74 -1.99 -15.38 3.29
C THR A 74 -1.76 -16.17 4.57
N PRO A 75 -0.51 -16.38 5.00
CA PRO A 75 -0.23 -17.02 6.28
C PRO A 75 -0.90 -16.35 7.48
N HIS A 76 -1.02 -15.01 7.50
CA HIS A 76 -1.58 -14.26 8.62
C HIS A 76 -3.04 -13.85 8.44
N GLY A 77 -3.74 -14.34 7.44
CA GLY A 77 -5.18 -14.09 7.23
C GLY A 77 -5.55 -13.86 5.78
N ASP A 78 -6.80 -13.53 5.57
CA ASP A 78 -7.40 -13.36 4.25
C ASP A 78 -7.59 -11.88 3.92
N ILE A 79 -7.46 -11.53 2.62
CA ILE A 79 -7.74 -10.20 2.10
C ILE A 79 -8.82 -10.34 1.04
N HIS A 80 -10.03 -9.85 1.34
CA HIS A 80 -11.14 -9.86 0.39
C HIS A 80 -11.00 -8.70 -0.58
N THR A 81 -10.92 -8.97 -1.87
CA THR A 81 -10.64 -7.99 -2.91
C THR A 81 -11.90 -7.60 -3.70
N PRO A 82 -11.96 -6.36 -4.23
CA PRO A 82 -10.99 -5.27 -4.10
C PRO A 82 -10.81 -4.78 -2.66
N ALA A 83 -9.59 -4.34 -2.29
CA ALA A 83 -9.29 -3.86 -0.94
C ALA A 83 -8.34 -2.65 -0.94
N PHE A 84 -8.54 -1.74 0.03
CA PHE A 84 -7.57 -0.67 0.30
C PHE A 84 -6.53 -1.16 1.30
N VAL A 85 -5.27 -0.81 1.07
CA VAL A 85 -4.12 -1.16 1.90
C VAL A 85 -3.55 0.11 2.53
N PRO A 86 -3.94 0.47 3.76
CA PRO A 86 -3.40 1.64 4.44
C PRO A 86 -1.89 1.55 4.63
N VAL A 87 -1.20 2.70 4.51
CA VAL A 87 0.27 2.74 4.52
C VAL A 87 0.82 3.12 5.87
N ALA A 88 1.42 2.14 6.54
CA ALA A 88 2.15 2.26 7.80
C ALA A 88 3.66 2.40 7.55
N THR A 89 4.11 3.51 6.97
CA THR A 89 5.43 3.75 6.36
C THR A 89 6.63 3.16 7.13
N GLN A 90 6.68 3.34 8.43
CA GLN A 90 7.77 2.88 9.33
C GLN A 90 7.23 1.91 10.39
N ALA A 91 6.47 0.91 9.98
CA ALA A 91 5.72 0.03 10.89
C ALA A 91 4.80 0.83 11.84
N ALA A 92 4.31 1.97 11.39
CA ALA A 92 3.46 2.85 12.18
C ALA A 92 2.53 3.67 11.27
N MET A 93 1.24 3.59 11.54
CA MET A 93 0.28 4.56 11.00
C MET A 93 0.52 5.90 11.67
N LYS A 94 0.69 6.95 10.87
CA LYS A 94 0.97 8.29 11.44
C LYS A 94 -0.21 8.80 12.23
N ALA A 95 -0.01 8.97 13.53
CA ALA A 95 -0.97 9.45 14.53
C ALA A 95 -2.15 8.49 14.80
N VAL A 96 -2.07 7.21 14.42
CA VAL A 96 -3.10 6.20 14.70
C VAL A 96 -2.41 4.91 15.10
N LEU A 97 -2.98 4.19 16.06
CA LEU A 97 -2.49 2.87 16.45
C LEU A 97 -2.90 1.80 15.40
N PRO A 98 -2.07 0.77 15.19
CA PRO A 98 -2.39 -0.30 14.24
C PRO A 98 -3.72 -0.99 14.55
N GLU A 99 -4.03 -1.21 15.82
CA GLU A 99 -5.29 -1.83 16.27
C GLU A 99 -6.51 -1.03 15.82
N THR A 100 -6.44 0.30 15.85
CA THR A 100 -7.52 1.18 15.35
C THR A 100 -7.79 0.96 13.88
N MET A 101 -6.77 0.60 13.08
CA MET A 101 -6.96 0.30 11.65
C MET A 101 -7.80 -0.96 11.46
N LYS A 102 -7.69 -1.93 12.36
CA LYS A 102 -8.55 -3.13 12.34
C LYS A 102 -10.01 -2.78 12.65
N ASP A 103 -10.23 -1.90 13.63
CA ASP A 103 -11.57 -1.42 13.99
C ASP A 103 -12.24 -0.65 12.82
N LEU A 104 -11.44 -0.02 11.94
CA LEU A 104 -11.91 0.63 10.72
C LEU A 104 -12.23 -0.34 9.57
N GLY A 105 -11.97 -1.63 9.74
CA GLY A 105 -12.16 -2.66 8.71
C GLY A 105 -10.96 -2.87 7.79
N ALA A 106 -9.80 -2.25 8.05
CA ALA A 106 -8.59 -2.53 7.28
C ALA A 106 -8.20 -4.00 7.42
N GLN A 107 -7.98 -4.68 6.29
CA GLN A 107 -7.67 -6.10 6.25
C GLN A 107 -6.17 -6.38 6.25
N CYS A 108 -5.37 -5.41 5.80
CA CYS A 108 -3.92 -5.50 5.67
C CYS A 108 -3.28 -4.12 5.78
N LEU A 109 -1.98 -4.06 6.03
CA LEU A 109 -1.21 -2.82 6.08
C LEU A 109 0.05 -2.94 5.21
N LEU A 110 0.51 -1.82 4.65
CA LEU A 110 1.76 -1.75 3.90
C LEU A 110 2.81 -0.93 4.64
N SER A 111 4.05 -1.44 4.73
CA SER A 111 5.20 -0.70 5.22
C SER A 111 6.30 -0.58 4.16
N ASN A 112 7.11 0.48 4.25
CA ASN A 112 8.13 0.73 3.23
C ASN A 112 9.48 0.12 3.65
N ALA A 113 9.99 -0.83 2.87
CA ALA A 113 11.24 -1.53 3.18
C ALA A 113 12.44 -0.60 3.31
N PHE A 114 12.55 0.42 2.45
CA PHE A 114 13.60 1.43 2.57
C PHE A 114 13.61 2.13 3.93
N HIS A 115 12.44 2.58 4.39
CA HIS A 115 12.34 3.29 5.67
C HIS A 115 12.61 2.37 6.86
N LEU A 116 12.22 1.11 6.77
CA LEU A 116 12.49 0.11 7.82
C LEU A 116 13.96 -0.33 7.84
N TYR A 117 14.61 -0.40 6.68
CA TYR A 117 16.06 -0.58 6.57
C TYR A 117 16.84 0.55 7.22
N GLU A 118 16.46 1.81 6.95
CA GLU A 118 17.09 2.99 7.54
C GLU A 118 16.84 3.08 9.06
N ARG A 119 15.63 2.70 9.51
CA ARG A 119 15.23 2.72 10.93
C ARG A 119 13.98 1.86 11.16
N PRO A 120 14.00 0.87 12.05
CA PRO A 120 15.04 0.56 13.06
C PRO A 120 16.18 -0.31 12.50
N GLY A 121 16.13 -0.74 11.25
CA GLY A 121 16.96 -1.76 10.64
C GLY A 121 16.21 -3.10 10.55
N GLU A 122 16.39 -3.79 9.43
CA GLU A 122 15.66 -5.04 9.13
C GLU A 122 15.96 -6.17 10.13
N GLN A 123 17.14 -6.13 10.74
CA GLN A 123 17.53 -7.13 11.76
C GLN A 123 16.66 -7.04 13.02
N VAL A 124 16.28 -5.81 13.43
CA VAL A 124 15.40 -5.59 14.59
C VAL A 124 14.02 -6.21 14.35
N LEU A 125 13.49 -6.10 13.12
CA LEU A 125 12.20 -6.69 12.77
C LEU A 125 12.27 -8.22 12.73
N ASP A 126 13.39 -8.77 12.23
CA ASP A 126 13.61 -10.22 12.19
C ASP A 126 13.63 -10.81 13.59
N GLU A 127 14.37 -10.19 14.52
CA GLU A 127 14.44 -10.59 15.94
C GLU A 127 13.11 -10.39 16.69
N ALA A 128 12.33 -9.39 16.31
CA ALA A 128 10.97 -9.16 16.84
C ALA A 128 9.95 -10.22 16.38
N GLY A 129 10.31 -11.04 15.38
CA GLY A 129 9.42 -12.06 14.81
C GLY A 129 8.61 -11.59 13.60
N GLY A 130 9.06 -10.54 12.91
CA GLY A 130 8.47 -10.00 11.69
C GLY A 130 7.65 -8.73 11.89
N LEU A 131 7.28 -8.10 10.78
CA LEU A 131 6.64 -6.80 10.73
C LEU A 131 5.32 -6.73 11.52
N ALA A 132 4.44 -7.69 11.30
CA ALA A 132 3.12 -7.72 11.94
C ALA A 132 3.27 -7.77 13.48
N LYS A 133 4.13 -8.64 13.98
CA LYS A 133 4.40 -8.77 15.42
C LYS A 133 5.07 -7.52 15.98
N PHE A 134 6.04 -6.96 15.25
CA PHE A 134 6.74 -5.74 15.68
C PHE A 134 5.80 -4.55 15.88
N MET A 135 4.81 -4.38 15.01
CA MET A 135 3.86 -3.26 15.07
C MET A 135 2.54 -3.59 15.77
N ASN A 136 2.41 -4.74 16.41
CA ASN A 136 1.17 -5.23 17.06
C ASN A 136 -0.04 -5.26 16.11
N TRP A 137 0.21 -5.71 14.87
CA TRP A 137 -0.83 -5.88 13.86
C TRP A 137 -1.20 -7.36 13.71
N ASN A 138 -2.48 -7.68 13.90
CA ASN A 138 -2.99 -9.04 13.72
C ASN A 138 -3.67 -9.19 12.35
N GLY A 139 -2.88 -9.35 11.31
CA GLY A 139 -3.34 -9.52 9.94
C GLY A 139 -2.21 -9.48 8.92
N PRO A 140 -2.54 -9.66 7.63
CA PRO A 140 -1.58 -9.61 6.53
C PRO A 140 -0.84 -8.28 6.43
N THR A 141 0.39 -8.35 5.95
CA THR A 141 1.23 -7.18 5.71
C THR A 141 1.88 -7.21 4.33
N PHE A 142 2.14 -6.03 3.80
CA PHE A 142 2.88 -5.79 2.58
C PHE A 142 4.18 -5.04 2.87
N THR A 143 5.22 -5.27 2.06
CA THR A 143 6.36 -4.35 1.93
C THR A 143 6.56 -3.96 0.47
N ASP A 144 6.90 -2.68 0.22
CA ASP A 144 7.43 -2.31 -1.10
C ASP A 144 8.88 -2.78 -1.27
N SER A 145 9.43 -2.65 -2.49
CA SER A 145 10.81 -3.04 -2.80
C SER A 145 11.87 -2.07 -2.25
N GLY A 146 11.47 -0.88 -1.80
CA GLY A 146 12.35 0.24 -1.50
C GLY A 146 12.81 1.04 -2.73
N GLY A 147 12.57 0.56 -3.95
CA GLY A 147 13.02 1.18 -5.19
C GLY A 147 12.50 2.60 -5.40
N PHE A 148 11.21 2.82 -5.10
CA PHE A 148 10.60 4.16 -5.18
C PHE A 148 11.33 5.21 -4.33
N GLN A 149 11.60 4.90 -3.05
CA GLN A 149 12.23 5.84 -2.12
C GLN A 149 13.67 6.13 -2.52
N VAL A 150 14.41 5.10 -2.87
CA VAL A 150 15.81 5.21 -3.31
C VAL A 150 15.93 6.10 -4.55
N LEU A 151 15.07 5.89 -5.54
CA LEU A 151 15.08 6.67 -6.78
C LEU A 151 14.51 8.08 -6.58
N SER A 152 13.47 8.23 -5.76
CA SER A 152 12.86 9.52 -5.46
C SER A 152 13.79 10.45 -4.70
N LEU A 153 14.68 9.94 -3.87
CA LEU A 153 15.71 10.70 -3.19
C LEU A 153 16.74 11.27 -4.17
N GLY A 154 17.05 10.53 -5.25
CA GLY A 154 18.06 10.92 -6.24
C GLY A 154 17.66 12.08 -7.15
N ALA A 155 16.39 12.33 -7.34
CA ALA A 155 15.90 13.25 -8.36
C ALA A 155 15.24 14.53 -7.83
N GLY A 156 15.14 14.72 -6.52
CA GLY A 156 14.44 15.91 -5.97
C GLY A 156 12.95 15.95 -6.30
N PHE A 157 12.31 14.84 -6.38
CA PHE A 157 11.02 14.48 -6.98
C PHE A 157 9.76 15.17 -6.45
N LYS A 158 9.80 16.23 -5.74
CA LYS A 158 8.56 16.85 -5.21
C LYS A 158 7.53 17.22 -6.28
N LYS A 159 7.93 17.33 -7.57
CA LYS A 159 7.03 17.69 -8.68
C LYS A 159 6.91 16.63 -9.78
N THR A 160 7.82 15.68 -9.90
CA THR A 160 7.92 14.77 -11.06
C THR A 160 7.05 13.51 -10.98
N LEU A 161 6.42 13.26 -9.84
CA LEU A 161 5.40 12.22 -9.66
C LEU A 161 3.97 12.77 -9.78
N ALA A 162 3.80 14.01 -10.24
CA ALA A 162 2.48 14.49 -10.60
C ALA A 162 1.98 13.65 -11.78
N MET A 163 0.87 12.96 -11.59
CA MET A 163 0.16 12.22 -12.64
C MET A 163 -0.41 13.15 -13.73
N ASP A 164 -0.30 14.46 -13.54
CA ASP A 164 -0.66 15.49 -14.48
C ASP A 164 0.59 16.32 -14.82
N VAL A 165 1.13 16.10 -16.02
CA VAL A 165 2.30 16.81 -16.56
C VAL A 165 1.89 18.02 -17.43
N THR A 166 0.60 18.32 -17.53
CA THR A 166 0.12 19.47 -18.29
C THR A 166 0.65 20.79 -17.68
N GLY A 167 1.51 21.47 -18.43
CA GLY A 167 2.14 22.73 -18.01
C GLY A 167 3.48 22.64 -17.33
N MET A 168 4.08 21.43 -17.16
CA MET A 168 5.45 21.27 -16.67
C MET A 168 6.47 21.55 -17.77
N LYS A 169 7.49 22.35 -17.45
CA LYS A 169 8.66 22.58 -18.33
C LYS A 169 9.73 21.54 -18.03
N SER A 170 10.53 21.17 -19.04
CA SER A 170 11.65 20.22 -18.91
C SER A 170 12.64 20.56 -17.79
N ASP A 171 12.79 21.84 -17.46
CA ASP A 171 13.67 22.36 -16.42
C ASP A 171 13.15 22.11 -14.99
N ASP A 172 11.86 21.72 -14.83
CA ASP A 172 11.27 21.37 -13.53
C ASP A 172 11.71 19.97 -13.03
N VAL A 173 12.40 19.19 -13.85
CA VAL A 173 12.73 17.78 -13.58
C VAL A 173 13.98 17.63 -12.68
N ILE A 174 14.92 18.57 -12.79
CA ILE A 174 16.12 18.60 -11.95
C ILE A 174 16.27 20.04 -11.46
N ALA A 175 16.12 20.26 -10.16
CA ALA A 175 16.43 21.56 -9.58
C ALA A 175 17.91 21.84 -9.80
N GLU A 176 18.24 22.87 -10.61
CA GLU A 176 19.60 23.32 -10.84
C GLU A 176 20.34 23.48 -9.51
N GLY A 177 21.53 22.86 -9.38
CA GLY A 177 22.39 22.97 -8.20
C GLY A 177 22.12 21.97 -7.06
N LYS A 178 21.22 20.97 -7.22
CA LYS A 178 21.09 19.90 -6.23
C LYS A 178 21.96 18.69 -6.57
N GLU A 179 22.69 18.21 -5.57
CA GLU A 179 23.49 16.98 -5.64
C GLU A 179 22.58 15.79 -5.99
N ARG A 180 22.98 14.98 -6.95
CA ARG A 180 22.29 13.76 -7.31
C ARG A 180 22.51 12.73 -6.21
N LEU A 181 21.46 12.33 -5.49
CA LEU A 181 21.56 11.45 -4.32
C LEU A 181 21.40 9.96 -4.65
N ALA A 182 21.10 9.60 -5.90
CA ALA A 182 21.01 8.21 -6.34
C ALA A 182 21.54 8.00 -7.76
N PHE A 183 22.19 6.85 -7.98
CA PHE A 183 22.77 6.43 -9.26
C PHE A 183 22.33 4.99 -9.55
N VAL A 184 21.70 4.80 -10.72
CA VAL A 184 21.25 3.50 -11.22
C VAL A 184 22.28 2.95 -12.19
N ASP A 185 22.64 1.68 -12.02
CA ASP A 185 23.43 0.89 -12.97
C ASP A 185 22.78 -0.48 -13.22
N GLU A 186 23.45 -1.37 -13.93
CA GLU A 186 22.88 -2.70 -14.25
C GLU A 186 22.73 -3.61 -13.03
N ASP A 187 23.52 -3.39 -11.99
CA ASP A 187 23.52 -4.25 -10.80
C ASP A 187 22.60 -3.73 -9.70
N GLY A 188 22.17 -2.47 -9.75
CA GLY A 188 21.29 -1.90 -8.73
C GLY A 188 21.34 -0.37 -8.65
N VAL A 189 21.12 0.16 -7.45
CA VAL A 189 21.08 1.60 -7.17
C VAL A 189 21.98 1.94 -5.99
N THR A 190 22.93 2.86 -6.18
CA THR A 190 23.71 3.46 -5.10
C THR A 190 23.06 4.77 -4.71
N PHE A 191 22.83 4.99 -3.43
CA PHE A 191 22.19 6.21 -2.93
C PHE A 191 22.82 6.71 -1.64
N LYS A 192 22.60 7.99 -1.35
CA LYS A 192 23.04 8.65 -0.12
C LYS A 192 21.87 8.71 0.87
N SER A 193 22.05 8.15 2.06
CA SER A 193 21.03 8.18 3.11
C SER A 193 20.63 9.61 3.45
N PRO A 194 19.33 9.93 3.49
CA PRO A 194 18.86 11.25 3.91
C PRO A 194 19.01 11.49 5.43
N LEU A 195 19.25 10.43 6.21
CA LEU A 195 19.37 10.53 7.67
C LEU A 195 20.76 10.96 8.11
N ASN A 196 21.82 10.38 7.53
CA ASN A 196 23.18 10.57 7.98
C ASN A 196 24.20 10.82 6.85
N GLY A 197 23.76 10.77 5.58
CA GLY A 197 24.62 11.01 4.43
C GLY A 197 25.52 9.83 4.04
N SER A 198 25.42 8.66 4.69
CA SER A 198 26.18 7.48 4.30
C SER A 198 25.75 6.95 2.92
N LEU A 199 26.68 6.33 2.21
CA LEU A 199 26.40 5.67 0.94
C LEU A 199 25.90 4.24 1.18
N HIS A 200 24.80 3.90 0.53
CA HIS A 200 24.18 2.60 0.55
C HIS A 200 23.97 2.08 -0.87
N ARG A 201 23.84 0.78 -0.99
CA ARG A 201 23.50 0.13 -2.25
C ARG A 201 22.33 -0.81 -2.08
N PHE A 202 21.37 -0.72 -3.02
CA PHE A 202 20.31 -1.69 -3.19
C PHE A 202 20.51 -2.43 -4.51
N SER A 203 20.39 -3.74 -4.49
CA SER A 203 20.27 -4.63 -5.64
C SER A 203 19.05 -5.52 -5.47
N ALA A 204 18.75 -6.34 -6.46
CA ALA A 204 17.69 -7.34 -6.37
C ALA A 204 17.87 -8.21 -5.12
N GLU A 205 19.06 -8.75 -4.89
CA GLU A 205 19.36 -9.65 -3.76
C GLU A 205 19.30 -8.92 -2.41
N ILE A 206 19.84 -7.70 -2.34
CA ILE A 206 19.83 -6.90 -1.11
C ILE A 206 18.39 -6.55 -0.73
N SER A 207 17.56 -6.12 -1.68
CA SER A 207 16.14 -5.82 -1.43
C SER A 207 15.40 -7.08 -0.95
N MET A 208 15.63 -8.24 -1.58
CA MET A 208 15.03 -9.49 -1.13
C MET A 208 15.48 -9.85 0.29
N GLY A 209 16.78 -9.75 0.59
CA GLY A 209 17.31 -10.01 1.93
C GLY A 209 16.69 -9.13 3.01
N ILE A 210 16.52 -7.82 2.71
CA ILE A 210 15.88 -6.87 3.61
C ILE A 210 14.41 -7.26 3.84
N GLN A 211 13.63 -7.49 2.77
CA GLN A 211 12.21 -7.81 2.87
C GLN A 211 11.97 -9.17 3.56
N HIS A 212 12.84 -10.16 3.34
CA HIS A 212 12.77 -11.44 4.04
C HIS A 212 12.96 -11.30 5.56
N LYS A 213 13.85 -10.42 6.02
CA LYS A 213 14.04 -10.12 7.44
C LYS A 213 12.88 -9.30 8.02
N ILE A 214 12.34 -8.35 7.24
CA ILE A 214 11.14 -7.59 7.62
C ILE A 214 9.96 -8.53 7.87
N GLY A 215 9.81 -9.58 7.06
CA GLY A 215 8.84 -10.66 7.32
C GLY A 215 7.38 -10.29 7.04
N ALA A 216 7.10 -9.50 5.99
CA ALA A 216 5.75 -9.27 5.50
C ALA A 216 5.19 -10.49 4.75
N ASP A 217 3.86 -10.61 4.63
CA ASP A 217 3.22 -11.69 3.86
C ASP A 217 3.40 -11.53 2.35
N ILE A 218 3.43 -10.29 1.88
CA ILE A 218 3.54 -9.95 0.45
C ILE A 218 4.69 -8.95 0.27
N MET A 219 5.57 -9.26 -0.65
CA MET A 219 6.74 -8.46 -1.01
C MET A 219 6.71 -8.10 -2.49
N PHE A 220 7.42 -7.04 -2.88
CA PHE A 220 7.60 -6.66 -4.29
C PHE A 220 9.04 -6.86 -4.74
N ALA A 221 9.21 -7.36 -5.95
CA ALA A 221 10.50 -7.43 -6.61
C ALA A 221 11.11 -6.03 -6.79
N PHE A 222 12.42 -5.94 -6.66
CA PHE A 222 13.15 -4.68 -6.87
C PHE A 222 13.07 -4.29 -8.34
N ASP A 223 12.63 -3.06 -8.61
CA ASP A 223 12.35 -2.52 -9.93
C ASP A 223 12.94 -1.13 -10.12
N GLU A 224 13.12 -0.73 -11.36
CA GLU A 224 13.53 0.64 -11.68
C GLU A 224 12.32 1.53 -11.97
N LEU A 225 11.93 2.35 -11.00
CA LEU A 225 10.93 3.38 -11.23
C LEU A 225 11.46 4.47 -12.16
N THR A 226 10.68 4.81 -13.18
CA THR A 226 10.93 5.94 -14.08
C THR A 226 9.89 7.03 -13.91
N THR A 227 10.16 8.20 -14.51
CA THR A 227 9.22 9.33 -14.55
C THR A 227 8.64 9.50 -15.95
N LEU A 228 7.52 10.19 -16.08
CA LEU A 228 6.95 10.54 -17.38
C LEU A 228 7.85 11.46 -18.23
N MET A 229 8.87 12.07 -17.61
CA MET A 229 9.84 12.94 -18.27
C MET A 229 11.02 12.19 -18.89
N ASN A 230 11.21 10.91 -18.56
CA ASN A 230 12.25 10.09 -19.17
C ASN A 230 11.92 9.83 -20.64
N THR A 231 12.94 9.86 -21.49
CA THR A 231 12.78 9.57 -22.93
C THR A 231 12.30 8.14 -23.12
N ARG A 232 11.60 7.88 -24.26
CA ARG A 232 11.17 6.53 -24.62
C ARG A 232 12.31 5.51 -24.60
N GLY A 233 13.46 5.85 -25.19
CA GLY A 233 14.63 4.96 -25.17
C GLY A 233 15.19 4.66 -23.78
N TYR A 234 15.01 5.59 -22.81
CA TYR A 234 15.31 5.29 -21.41
C TYR A 234 14.28 4.33 -20.81
N GLN A 235 13.00 4.53 -21.10
CA GLN A 235 11.92 3.65 -20.64
C GLN A 235 12.12 2.21 -21.14
N GLU A 236 12.50 2.03 -22.40
CA GLU A 236 12.82 0.72 -22.97
C GLU A 236 13.94 0.02 -22.21
N ARG A 237 15.06 0.73 -21.96
CA ARG A 237 16.18 0.16 -21.17
C ARG A 237 15.80 -0.14 -19.72
N SER A 238 14.97 0.69 -19.11
CA SER A 238 14.48 0.50 -17.75
C SER A 238 13.58 -0.72 -17.62
N VAL A 239 12.70 -0.97 -18.58
CA VAL A 239 11.86 -2.18 -18.64
C VAL A 239 12.73 -3.43 -18.70
N GLU A 240 13.73 -3.46 -19.59
CA GLU A 240 14.64 -4.59 -19.72
C GLU A 240 15.52 -4.79 -18.47
N ARG A 241 15.95 -3.71 -17.79
CA ARG A 241 16.69 -3.79 -16.54
C ARG A 241 15.80 -4.32 -15.43
N THR A 242 14.57 -3.82 -15.30
CA THR A 242 13.59 -4.31 -14.35
C THR A 242 13.34 -5.80 -14.53
N TYR A 243 13.25 -6.30 -15.77
CA TYR A 243 13.10 -7.72 -16.02
C TYR A 243 14.31 -8.54 -15.55
N ARG A 244 15.55 -8.09 -15.83
CA ARG A 244 16.77 -8.78 -15.33
C ARG A 244 16.82 -8.78 -13.80
N TRP A 245 16.44 -7.68 -13.15
CA TRP A 245 16.34 -7.63 -11.70
C TRP A 245 15.23 -8.52 -11.15
N ALA A 246 14.09 -8.61 -11.84
CA ALA A 246 13.00 -9.52 -11.49
C ALA A 246 13.44 -10.98 -11.50
N GLN A 247 14.22 -11.41 -12.49
CA GLN A 247 14.80 -12.76 -12.55
C GLN A 247 15.71 -13.05 -11.33
N ARG A 248 16.55 -12.08 -10.97
CA ARG A 248 17.44 -12.17 -9.80
C ARG A 248 16.63 -12.19 -8.49
N CYS A 249 15.57 -11.38 -8.38
CA CYS A 249 14.67 -11.39 -7.23
C CYS A 249 14.02 -12.76 -7.04
N VAL A 250 13.51 -13.39 -8.10
CA VAL A 250 12.90 -14.74 -8.03
C VAL A 250 13.91 -15.78 -7.57
N ALA A 251 15.15 -15.74 -8.10
CA ALA A 251 16.19 -16.68 -7.72
C ALA A 251 16.58 -16.52 -6.24
N GLU A 252 16.78 -15.28 -5.79
CA GLU A 252 17.16 -14.99 -4.41
C GLU A 252 16.02 -15.27 -3.42
N HIS A 253 14.79 -14.94 -3.80
CA HIS A 253 13.59 -15.23 -3.01
C HIS A 253 13.46 -16.74 -2.75
N LYS A 254 13.64 -17.55 -3.79
CA LYS A 254 13.62 -19.01 -3.65
C LYS A 254 14.70 -19.50 -2.66
N ARG A 255 15.94 -19.05 -2.84
CA ARG A 255 17.06 -19.40 -1.95
C ARG A 255 16.78 -19.02 -0.49
N LEU A 256 16.32 -17.78 -0.26
CA LEU A 256 16.02 -17.30 1.09
C LEU A 256 14.81 -17.99 1.71
N THR A 257 13.80 -18.36 0.92
CA THR A 257 12.65 -19.14 1.41
C THR A 257 13.07 -20.51 1.92
N GLU A 258 13.98 -21.19 1.21
CA GLU A 258 14.52 -22.48 1.64
C GLU A 258 15.35 -22.39 2.94
N GLU A 259 16.04 -21.26 3.16
CA GLU A 259 16.85 -21.00 4.36
C GLU A 259 16.01 -20.59 5.60
N ARG A 260 14.83 -20.00 5.40
CA ARG A 260 13.97 -19.50 6.48
C ARG A 260 13.10 -20.59 7.10
N VAL A 261 13.72 -21.54 7.79
CA VAL A 261 13.00 -22.61 8.47
C VAL A 261 12.18 -22.10 9.67
N GLY A 262 10.97 -22.63 9.84
CA GLY A 262 10.06 -22.26 10.93
C GLY A 262 9.35 -20.93 10.78
N LYS A 263 9.58 -20.19 9.67
CA LYS A 263 8.91 -18.91 9.36
C LYS A 263 7.87 -19.12 8.26
N PRO A 264 6.80 -18.30 8.21
CA PRO A 264 5.78 -18.41 7.17
C PRO A 264 6.34 -18.05 5.79
N TYR A 265 5.69 -18.55 4.74
CA TYR A 265 5.97 -18.16 3.37
C TYR A 265 5.65 -16.67 3.16
N GLN A 266 6.45 -16.00 2.35
CA GLN A 266 6.23 -14.64 1.91
C GLN A 266 5.99 -14.66 0.40
N ALA A 267 4.85 -14.16 -0.06
CA ALA A 267 4.57 -14.10 -1.49
C ALA A 267 5.39 -12.99 -2.16
N LEU A 268 5.88 -13.25 -3.37
CA LEU A 268 6.63 -12.28 -4.16
C LEU A 268 5.82 -11.81 -5.36
N TYR A 269 5.60 -10.49 -5.47
CA TYR A 269 4.95 -9.85 -6.61
C TYR A 269 5.99 -9.24 -7.54
N GLY A 270 5.87 -9.53 -8.85
CA GLY A 270 6.64 -8.83 -9.87
C GLY A 270 6.06 -7.46 -10.16
N VAL A 271 6.89 -6.50 -10.57
CA VAL A 271 6.42 -5.13 -10.86
C VAL A 271 6.50 -4.85 -12.36
N VAL A 272 5.39 -4.36 -12.93
CA VAL A 272 5.31 -3.98 -14.34
C VAL A 272 5.50 -2.48 -14.47
N GLN A 273 6.55 -2.07 -15.19
CA GLN A 273 6.87 -0.70 -15.56
C GLN A 273 6.53 -0.43 -17.04
N GLY A 274 6.82 0.76 -17.60
CA GLY A 274 6.60 1.09 -19.02
C GLY A 274 5.97 2.46 -19.25
N ALA A 275 5.84 3.28 -18.20
CA ALA A 275 5.26 4.64 -18.27
C ALA A 275 3.90 4.65 -18.99
N ASN A 276 3.69 5.54 -19.95
CA ASN A 276 2.45 5.68 -20.73
C ASN A 276 2.44 4.88 -22.05
N TYR A 277 3.44 4.02 -22.28
CA TYR A 277 3.58 3.32 -23.56
C TYR A 277 2.92 1.94 -23.48
N GLU A 278 1.82 1.75 -24.22
CA GLU A 278 1.09 0.48 -24.26
C GLU A 278 1.97 -0.71 -24.64
N ASP A 279 2.77 -0.56 -25.70
CA ASP A 279 3.66 -1.63 -26.15
C ASP A 279 4.70 -2.03 -25.09
N LEU A 280 5.26 -1.05 -24.35
CA LEU A 280 6.20 -1.34 -23.27
C LEU A 280 5.49 -1.99 -22.06
N ARG A 281 4.28 -1.54 -21.72
CA ARG A 281 3.48 -2.15 -20.63
C ARG A 281 3.14 -3.60 -20.95
N ARG A 282 2.73 -3.89 -22.18
CA ARG A 282 2.44 -5.26 -22.63
C ARG A 282 3.67 -6.14 -22.61
N HIS A 283 4.76 -5.65 -23.20
CA HIS A 283 6.02 -6.37 -23.19
C HIS A 283 6.51 -6.67 -21.77
N ALA A 284 6.52 -5.66 -20.89
CA ALA A 284 6.87 -5.85 -19.48
C ALA A 284 5.93 -6.83 -18.76
N ALA A 285 4.62 -6.77 -19.06
CA ALA A 285 3.65 -7.70 -18.48
C ALA A 285 3.91 -9.15 -18.92
N GLU A 286 4.19 -9.39 -20.20
CA GLU A 286 4.56 -10.72 -20.73
C GLU A 286 5.84 -11.25 -20.06
N GLN A 287 6.85 -10.40 -19.92
CA GLN A 287 8.11 -10.74 -19.23
C GLN A 287 7.84 -11.15 -17.77
N ILE A 288 7.08 -10.35 -17.02
CA ILE A 288 6.76 -10.64 -15.61
C ILE A 288 5.84 -11.86 -15.49
N ALA A 289 4.88 -12.04 -16.42
CA ALA A 289 4.02 -13.22 -16.46
C ALA A 289 4.80 -14.53 -16.65
N SER A 290 5.92 -14.49 -17.38
CA SER A 290 6.78 -15.65 -17.64
C SER A 290 7.59 -16.11 -16.43
N LEU A 291 7.71 -15.27 -15.38
CA LEU A 291 8.46 -15.57 -14.17
C LEU A 291 7.55 -16.16 -13.07
N ASP A 292 8.17 -16.84 -12.11
CA ASP A 292 7.47 -17.53 -11.01
C ASP A 292 7.13 -16.58 -9.86
N PHE A 293 6.29 -15.56 -10.16
CA PHE A 293 5.71 -14.65 -9.18
C PHE A 293 4.36 -15.14 -8.67
N ASP A 294 4.02 -14.79 -7.43
CA ASP A 294 2.72 -15.10 -6.82
C ASP A 294 1.65 -14.07 -7.17
N GLY A 295 2.05 -12.86 -7.53
CA GLY A 295 1.17 -11.76 -7.93
C GLY A 295 1.91 -10.72 -8.76
N VAL A 296 1.24 -9.60 -9.06
CA VAL A 296 1.80 -8.52 -9.86
C VAL A 296 1.49 -7.15 -9.26
N GLY A 297 2.50 -6.26 -9.26
CA GLY A 297 2.37 -4.84 -8.97
C GLY A 297 2.30 -4.03 -10.26
N ILE A 298 1.30 -3.17 -10.36
CA ILE A 298 1.13 -2.19 -11.43
C ILE A 298 1.78 -0.90 -10.94
N GLY A 299 3.01 -0.67 -11.38
CA GLY A 299 3.86 0.41 -10.88
C GLY A 299 4.18 1.48 -11.92
N GLY A 300 4.92 2.49 -11.47
CA GLY A 300 5.44 3.56 -12.31
C GLY A 300 4.58 4.81 -12.36
N ALA A 301 5.15 5.87 -12.95
CA ALA A 301 4.38 7.07 -13.25
C ALA A 301 3.44 6.80 -14.43
N ILE A 302 2.14 7.03 -14.23
CA ILE A 302 1.08 6.79 -15.22
C ILE A 302 0.23 8.06 -15.28
N GLU A 303 -0.07 8.55 -16.48
CA GLU A 303 -1.05 9.62 -16.61
C GLU A 303 -2.44 9.17 -16.17
N LYS A 304 -3.12 10.03 -15.44
CA LYS A 304 -4.46 9.76 -14.91
C LYS A 304 -5.44 9.26 -15.98
N ARG A 305 -5.43 9.87 -17.18
CA ARG A 305 -6.37 9.54 -18.26
C ARG A 305 -6.26 8.12 -18.82
N ILE A 306 -5.13 7.41 -18.60
CA ILE A 306 -4.87 6.07 -19.14
C ILE A 306 -4.64 5.01 -18.05
N ILE A 307 -4.91 5.33 -16.79
CA ILE A 307 -4.61 4.40 -15.69
C ILE A 307 -5.45 3.11 -15.78
N GLY A 308 -6.71 3.23 -16.15
CA GLY A 308 -7.59 2.09 -16.41
C GLY A 308 -7.08 1.24 -17.60
N ASP A 309 -6.73 1.89 -18.71
CA ASP A 309 -6.17 1.20 -19.88
C ASP A 309 -4.86 0.48 -19.53
N THR A 310 -4.01 1.12 -18.72
CA THR A 310 -2.75 0.51 -18.24
C THR A 310 -3.02 -0.76 -17.44
N CYS A 311 -4.02 -0.76 -16.56
CA CYS A 311 -4.44 -1.98 -15.85
C CYS A 311 -4.90 -3.06 -16.83
N ALA A 312 -5.74 -2.71 -17.82
CA ALA A 312 -6.20 -3.65 -18.84
C ALA A 312 -5.05 -4.25 -19.67
N TRP A 313 -4.11 -3.43 -20.14
CA TRP A 313 -2.95 -3.90 -20.91
C TRP A 313 -2.12 -4.93 -20.14
N ILE A 314 -1.96 -4.74 -18.84
CA ILE A 314 -1.21 -5.65 -17.98
C ILE A 314 -2.04 -6.92 -17.71
N CYS A 315 -3.33 -6.77 -17.42
CA CYS A 315 -4.21 -7.91 -17.14
C CYS A 315 -4.38 -8.86 -18.32
N ASP A 316 -4.27 -8.35 -19.57
CA ASP A 316 -4.29 -9.18 -20.79
C ASP A 316 -3.22 -10.30 -20.78
N ALA A 317 -2.05 -10.04 -20.16
CA ALA A 317 -0.95 -10.99 -20.13
C ALA A 317 -0.89 -11.80 -18.80
N MET A 318 -1.60 -11.34 -17.75
CA MET A 318 -1.48 -11.96 -16.44
C MET A 318 -2.44 -13.15 -16.24
N PRO A 319 -1.95 -14.26 -15.68
CA PRO A 319 -2.83 -15.34 -15.24
C PRO A 319 -3.90 -14.82 -14.24
N GLU A 320 -5.13 -15.33 -14.37
CA GLU A 320 -6.23 -14.94 -13.47
C GLU A 320 -5.98 -15.37 -11.99
N SER A 321 -5.16 -16.38 -11.78
CA SER A 321 -4.76 -16.83 -10.44
C SER A 321 -3.81 -15.88 -9.71
N ARG A 322 -3.25 -14.88 -10.40
CA ARG A 322 -2.35 -13.89 -9.78
C ARG A 322 -3.12 -12.65 -9.37
N PRO A 323 -3.10 -12.27 -8.07
CA PRO A 323 -3.65 -10.99 -7.63
C PRO A 323 -2.82 -9.82 -8.16
N ARG A 324 -3.48 -8.65 -8.31
CA ARG A 324 -2.95 -7.46 -8.97
C ARG A 324 -3.05 -6.29 -8.01
N HIS A 325 -1.91 -5.75 -7.63
CA HIS A 325 -1.80 -4.59 -6.74
C HIS A 325 -1.48 -3.33 -7.54
N VAL A 326 -2.28 -2.27 -7.38
CA VAL A 326 -2.08 -0.98 -8.06
C VAL A 326 -1.43 -0.01 -7.09
N LEU A 327 -0.16 0.32 -7.35
CA LEU A 327 0.69 1.05 -6.43
C LEU A 327 0.36 2.55 -6.38
N GLY A 328 0.13 3.07 -5.18
CA GLY A 328 0.09 4.51 -4.91
C GLY A 328 -1.19 5.24 -5.33
N ILE A 329 -2.31 4.56 -5.57
CA ILE A 329 -3.55 5.12 -6.11
C ILE A 329 -4.60 5.35 -5.01
N ALA A 330 -5.13 6.60 -4.93
CA ALA A 330 -6.21 7.00 -4.02
C ALA A 330 -7.17 8.05 -4.62
N ALA A 331 -7.12 8.38 -5.89
CA ALA A 331 -8.19 9.17 -6.50
C ALA A 331 -9.40 8.25 -6.74
N VAL A 332 -10.59 8.71 -6.38
CA VAL A 332 -11.80 7.87 -6.38
C VAL A 332 -12.12 7.35 -7.79
N ASP A 333 -12.03 8.21 -8.80
CA ASP A 333 -12.23 7.84 -10.20
C ASP A 333 -11.16 6.86 -10.72
N ASP A 334 -9.90 7.05 -10.31
CA ASP A 334 -8.80 6.14 -10.68
C ASP A 334 -9.00 4.76 -10.06
N ILE A 335 -9.48 4.68 -8.80
CA ILE A 335 -9.81 3.41 -8.14
C ILE A 335 -10.88 2.67 -8.94
N PHE A 336 -12.00 3.32 -9.29
CA PHE A 336 -13.04 2.70 -10.10
C PHE A 336 -12.53 2.22 -11.46
N ALA A 337 -11.74 3.06 -12.15
CA ALA A 337 -11.15 2.71 -13.43
C ALA A 337 -10.21 1.49 -13.32
N CYS A 338 -9.38 1.45 -12.27
CA CYS A 338 -8.47 0.33 -12.04
C CYS A 338 -9.21 -0.95 -11.63
N VAL A 339 -10.23 -0.87 -10.76
CA VAL A 339 -11.04 -2.04 -10.37
C VAL A 339 -11.76 -2.62 -11.58
N GLU A 340 -12.39 -1.79 -12.41
CA GLU A 340 -13.07 -2.25 -13.63
C GLU A 340 -12.12 -2.99 -14.57
N ASN A 341 -10.84 -2.62 -14.56
CA ASN A 341 -9.78 -3.19 -15.39
C ASN A 341 -8.86 -4.18 -14.65
N GLY A 342 -9.29 -4.69 -13.48
CA GLY A 342 -8.69 -5.85 -12.84
C GLY A 342 -7.75 -5.58 -11.67
N GLY A 343 -7.71 -4.37 -11.12
CA GLY A 343 -7.01 -4.06 -9.88
C GLY A 343 -7.69 -4.71 -8.68
N ASP A 344 -6.95 -5.48 -7.88
CA ASP A 344 -7.45 -6.20 -6.72
C ASP A 344 -7.15 -5.48 -5.39
N THR A 345 -5.98 -4.84 -5.28
CA THR A 345 -5.57 -4.12 -4.05
C THR A 345 -4.91 -2.78 -4.39
N PHE A 346 -5.07 -1.79 -3.50
CA PHE A 346 -4.65 -0.40 -3.72
C PHE A 346 -4.02 0.15 -2.46
N ASP A 347 -2.84 0.75 -2.56
CA ASP A 347 -2.23 1.46 -1.45
C ASP A 347 -2.10 2.96 -1.74
N CYS A 348 -2.14 3.78 -0.71
CA CYS A 348 -1.69 5.17 -0.80
C CYS A 348 -1.50 5.83 0.57
N VAL A 349 -0.47 6.68 0.68
CA VAL A 349 -0.26 7.52 1.87
C VAL A 349 -1.22 8.73 1.93
N ALA A 350 -1.99 8.99 0.84
CA ALA A 350 -2.79 10.19 0.71
C ALA A 350 -3.87 10.33 1.80
N PRO A 351 -4.64 9.31 2.21
CA PRO A 351 -5.67 9.45 3.22
C PRO A 351 -5.12 10.05 4.53
N ALA A 352 -4.12 9.42 5.12
CA ALA A 352 -3.48 9.89 6.34
C ALA A 352 -2.77 11.23 6.16
N ARG A 353 -2.08 11.45 5.04
CA ARG A 353 -1.38 12.71 4.77
C ARG A 353 -2.37 13.87 4.60
N CYS A 354 -3.45 13.68 3.86
CA CYS A 354 -4.50 14.69 3.65
C CYS A 354 -5.20 15.02 4.97
N GLY A 355 -5.59 14.03 5.77
CA GLY A 355 -6.22 14.22 7.07
C GLY A 355 -5.38 15.12 7.98
N ARG A 356 -4.11 14.82 8.15
CA ARG A 356 -3.19 15.66 8.95
C ARG A 356 -3.02 17.08 8.41
N ASN A 357 -3.24 17.31 7.13
CA ASN A 357 -3.24 18.64 6.52
C ASN A 357 -4.61 19.34 6.56
N GLY A 358 -5.64 18.66 7.03
CA GLY A 358 -7.00 19.18 7.19
C GLY A 358 -7.89 18.98 5.96
N ALA A 359 -7.49 18.16 5.00
CA ALA A 359 -8.33 17.78 3.88
C ALA A 359 -9.08 16.48 4.23
N ILE A 360 -10.41 16.57 4.25
CA ILE A 360 -11.34 15.50 4.63
C ILE A 360 -12.00 14.95 3.37
N PHE A 361 -12.02 13.64 3.21
CA PHE A 361 -12.74 12.94 2.16
C PHE A 361 -14.13 12.55 2.65
N THR A 362 -15.14 12.77 1.81
CA THR A 362 -16.52 12.38 2.06
C THR A 362 -17.16 11.87 0.78
N ARG A 363 -18.34 11.26 0.86
CA ARG A 363 -19.11 10.85 -0.33
C ARG A 363 -19.44 12.01 -1.26
N ASP A 364 -19.58 13.23 -0.71
CA ASP A 364 -19.86 14.48 -1.44
C ASP A 364 -18.59 15.20 -1.89
N GLY A 365 -17.43 14.53 -1.91
CA GLY A 365 -16.16 15.08 -2.34
C GLY A 365 -15.21 15.41 -1.20
N ARG A 366 -14.21 16.26 -1.48
CA ARG A 366 -13.16 16.60 -0.54
C ARG A 366 -13.25 18.06 -0.11
N TYR A 367 -13.21 18.34 1.18
CA TYR A 367 -13.19 19.71 1.69
C TYR A 367 -12.01 19.93 2.67
N ASN A 368 -11.68 21.23 2.90
CA ASN A 368 -10.70 21.60 3.91
C ASN A 368 -11.40 22.01 5.19
N ILE A 369 -11.23 21.22 6.26
CA ILE A 369 -11.85 21.45 7.57
C ILE A 369 -11.41 22.78 8.20
N LYS A 370 -10.25 23.33 7.81
CA LYS A 370 -9.73 24.61 8.34
C LYS A 370 -10.41 25.86 7.76
N ARG A 371 -11.51 25.74 7.01
CA ARG A 371 -12.28 26.88 6.55
C ARG A 371 -13.09 27.49 7.70
N ALA A 372 -13.26 28.82 7.69
CA ALA A 372 -13.90 29.56 8.78
C ALA A 372 -15.32 29.08 9.13
N GLN A 373 -16.05 28.56 8.14
CA GLN A 373 -17.41 28.04 8.33
C GLN A 373 -17.50 26.88 9.33
N PHE A 374 -16.43 26.06 9.49
CA PHE A 374 -16.45 24.92 10.37
C PHE A 374 -16.18 25.24 11.84
N LYS A 375 -15.80 26.48 12.16
CA LYS A 375 -15.53 26.92 13.53
C LYS A 375 -16.72 26.73 14.50
N TYR A 376 -17.92 26.86 13.99
CA TYR A 376 -19.17 26.71 14.75
C TYR A 376 -20.05 25.57 14.20
N ASP A 377 -19.45 24.64 13.45
CA ASP A 377 -20.16 23.48 12.92
C ASP A 377 -20.00 22.30 13.87
N PHE A 378 -21.05 21.97 14.58
CA PHE A 378 -21.09 20.90 15.57
C PHE A 378 -21.57 19.56 15.00
N GLY A 379 -21.77 19.44 13.71
CA GLY A 379 -22.06 18.18 13.02
C GLY A 379 -20.81 17.30 12.88
N PRO A 380 -20.97 16.02 12.46
CA PRO A 380 -19.88 15.10 12.19
C PRO A 380 -19.05 15.53 10.97
N LEU A 381 -17.87 14.93 10.71
CA LEU A 381 -17.11 15.23 9.49
C LEU A 381 -17.91 14.88 8.23
N GLU A 382 -18.69 13.81 8.27
CA GLU A 382 -19.60 13.37 7.22
C GLU A 382 -20.89 12.82 7.83
N GLU A 383 -22.03 13.28 7.33
CA GLU A 383 -23.34 12.82 7.78
C GLU A 383 -23.55 11.34 7.40
N GLY A 384 -23.99 10.53 8.37
CA GLY A 384 -24.22 9.10 8.18
C GLY A 384 -22.97 8.23 8.14
N CYS A 385 -21.77 8.81 8.36
CA CYS A 385 -20.53 8.04 8.51
C CYS A 385 -20.47 7.44 9.93
N ASP A 386 -20.17 6.15 10.01
CA ASP A 386 -20.12 5.35 11.25
C ASP A 386 -18.71 5.23 11.84
N CYS A 387 -17.70 5.92 11.28
CA CYS A 387 -16.35 5.88 11.84
C CYS A 387 -16.29 6.52 13.24
N TYR A 388 -15.30 6.11 14.03
CA TYR A 388 -15.10 6.62 15.39
C TYR A 388 -15.12 8.15 15.48
N THR A 389 -14.48 8.85 14.53
CA THR A 389 -14.44 10.31 14.53
C THR A 389 -15.82 10.91 14.35
N CYS A 390 -16.59 10.46 13.35
CA CYS A 390 -17.90 11.02 13.05
C CYS A 390 -18.94 10.75 14.14
N THR A 391 -18.82 9.61 14.84
CA THR A 391 -19.76 9.22 15.90
C THR A 391 -19.47 9.90 17.26
N HIS A 392 -18.27 10.47 17.44
CA HIS A 392 -17.87 11.02 18.74
C HIS A 392 -17.46 12.50 18.69
N TYR A 393 -17.09 13.06 17.54
CA TYR A 393 -16.52 14.40 17.44
C TYR A 393 -17.17 15.25 16.34
N SER A 394 -17.21 16.55 16.59
CA SER A 394 -17.74 17.54 15.64
C SER A 394 -16.66 18.11 14.72
N ARG A 395 -17.08 18.67 13.58
CA ARG A 395 -16.22 19.47 12.67
C ARG A 395 -15.50 20.58 13.43
N ALA A 396 -16.22 21.30 14.31
CA ALA A 396 -15.63 22.37 15.10
C ALA A 396 -14.49 21.91 16.00
N TYR A 397 -14.62 20.73 16.63
CA TYR A 397 -13.57 20.17 17.48
C TYR A 397 -12.34 19.77 16.65
N VAL A 398 -12.54 19.06 15.52
CA VAL A 398 -11.45 18.63 14.64
C VAL A 398 -10.73 19.82 14.02
N ASP A 399 -11.47 20.88 13.58
CA ASP A 399 -10.89 22.14 13.11
C ASP A 399 -10.01 22.78 14.19
N HIS A 400 -10.54 22.90 15.43
CA HIS A 400 -9.80 23.44 16.57
C HIS A 400 -8.51 22.66 16.83
N ALA A 401 -8.59 21.33 16.96
CA ALA A 401 -7.45 20.48 17.29
C ALA A 401 -6.36 20.53 16.19
N LEU A 402 -6.76 20.55 14.91
CA LEU A 402 -5.82 20.69 13.78
C LEU A 402 -5.16 22.06 13.71
N ARG A 403 -5.89 23.16 14.04
CA ARG A 403 -5.31 24.51 14.11
C ARG A 403 -4.35 24.65 15.28
N ALA A 404 -4.70 24.07 16.43
CA ALA A 404 -3.85 24.02 17.63
C ALA A 404 -2.62 23.08 17.44
N ARG A 405 -2.58 22.30 16.35
CA ARG A 405 -1.54 21.28 16.07
C ARG A 405 -1.49 20.18 17.12
N GLU A 406 -2.64 19.88 17.74
CA GLU A 406 -2.76 18.77 18.67
C GLU A 406 -2.74 17.43 17.93
N PHE A 407 -2.05 16.43 18.51
CA PHE A 407 -1.92 15.11 17.86
C PHE A 407 -3.27 14.42 17.67
N ASN A 408 -4.21 14.57 18.59
CA ASN A 408 -5.56 14.00 18.44
C ASN A 408 -6.34 14.57 17.26
N GLY A 409 -6.09 15.82 16.84
CA GLY A 409 -6.65 16.35 15.58
C GLY A 409 -6.13 15.59 14.36
N PHE A 410 -4.84 15.24 14.33
CA PHE A 410 -4.27 14.40 13.29
C PHE A 410 -4.84 12.98 13.32
N THR A 411 -5.01 12.41 14.52
CA THR A 411 -5.60 11.08 14.75
C THR A 411 -7.01 11.01 14.18
N LEU A 412 -7.88 11.92 14.62
CA LEU A 412 -9.30 11.94 14.25
C LEU A 412 -9.50 12.11 12.74
N ALA A 413 -8.76 13.05 12.11
CA ALA A 413 -8.83 13.26 10.68
C ALA A 413 -8.28 12.08 9.87
N THR A 414 -7.23 11.40 10.37
CA THR A 414 -6.68 10.20 9.74
C THR A 414 -7.64 9.03 9.84
N ILE A 415 -8.22 8.77 11.00
CA ILE A 415 -9.24 7.73 11.22
C ILE A 415 -10.37 7.85 10.20
N HIS A 416 -10.94 9.05 10.07
CA HIS A 416 -12.03 9.27 9.13
C HIS A 416 -11.61 9.02 7.67
N ASN A 417 -10.47 9.58 7.24
CA ASN A 417 -10.04 9.43 5.86
C ASN A 417 -9.67 7.97 5.50
N GLU A 418 -9.01 7.25 6.40
CA GLU A 418 -8.70 5.83 6.18
C GLU A 418 -9.99 5.00 6.12
N HIS A 419 -10.94 5.25 7.03
CA HIS A 419 -12.25 4.62 7.00
C HIS A 419 -12.97 4.86 5.66
N PHE A 420 -12.94 6.09 5.14
CA PHE A 420 -13.53 6.41 3.83
C PHE A 420 -13.01 5.50 2.72
N PHE A 421 -11.69 5.31 2.61
CA PHE A 421 -11.12 4.48 1.54
C PHE A 421 -11.34 2.98 1.77
N VAL A 422 -11.24 2.50 3.00
CA VAL A 422 -11.56 1.10 3.33
C VAL A 422 -13.01 0.81 2.97
N LYS A 423 -13.93 1.66 3.41
CA LYS A 423 -15.37 1.52 3.14
C LYS A 423 -15.71 1.63 1.64
N LEU A 424 -15.05 2.53 0.92
CA LEU A 424 -15.23 2.67 -0.54
C LEU A 424 -14.92 1.35 -1.26
N LEU A 425 -13.80 0.69 -0.93
CA LEU A 425 -13.43 -0.58 -1.55
C LEU A 425 -14.36 -1.72 -1.12
N ASP A 426 -14.87 -1.72 0.12
CA ASP A 426 -15.88 -2.66 0.58
C ASP A 426 -17.20 -2.51 -0.20
N ASP A 427 -17.65 -1.28 -0.42
CA ASP A 427 -18.87 -0.98 -1.18
C ASP A 427 -18.68 -1.32 -2.68
N ILE A 428 -17.51 -1.07 -3.25
CA ILE A 428 -17.15 -1.52 -4.60
C ILE A 428 -17.24 -3.05 -4.71
N ARG A 429 -16.63 -3.79 -3.77
CA ARG A 429 -16.68 -5.25 -3.73
C ARG A 429 -18.13 -5.74 -3.65
N ALA A 430 -18.93 -5.17 -2.75
CA ALA A 430 -20.35 -5.49 -2.62
C ALA A 430 -21.14 -5.19 -3.90
N SER A 431 -20.83 -4.12 -4.61
CA SER A 431 -21.48 -3.75 -5.86
C SER A 431 -21.17 -4.72 -7.01
N ILE A 432 -19.95 -5.26 -7.06
CA ILE A 432 -19.56 -6.31 -8.03
C ILE A 432 -20.31 -7.61 -7.70
N ASP A 433 -20.26 -8.05 -6.46
CA ASP A 433 -20.96 -9.26 -6.02
C ASP A 433 -22.48 -9.17 -6.18
N GLY A 434 -23.05 -7.98 -6.03
CA GLY A 434 -24.48 -7.69 -6.21
C GLY A 434 -24.90 -7.42 -7.64
N GLY A 435 -23.98 -7.29 -8.60
CA GLY A 435 -24.26 -7.05 -10.02
C GLY A 435 -24.74 -5.62 -10.35
N TYR A 436 -24.40 -4.64 -9.52
CA TYR A 436 -24.78 -3.22 -9.73
C TYR A 436 -23.59 -2.25 -9.77
N PHE A 437 -22.40 -2.76 -10.10
CA PHE A 437 -21.15 -1.99 -10.11
C PHE A 437 -21.22 -0.69 -10.93
N GLU A 438 -21.74 -0.75 -12.17
CA GLU A 438 -21.82 0.42 -13.04
C GLU A 438 -22.67 1.54 -12.42
N LYS A 439 -23.85 1.17 -11.92
CA LYS A 439 -24.74 2.12 -11.25
C LYS A 439 -24.05 2.75 -10.02
N PHE A 440 -23.41 1.92 -9.19
CA PHE A 440 -22.72 2.38 -7.99
C PHE A 440 -21.55 3.31 -8.34
N ARG A 441 -20.75 2.95 -9.37
CA ARG A 441 -19.66 3.80 -9.88
C ARG A 441 -20.18 5.16 -10.31
N ASP A 442 -21.17 5.19 -11.18
CA ASP A 442 -21.68 6.42 -11.79
C ASP A 442 -22.31 7.35 -10.74
N GLU A 443 -23.10 6.81 -9.81
CA GLU A 443 -23.67 7.55 -8.69
C GLU A 443 -22.58 8.09 -7.76
N THR A 444 -21.59 7.29 -7.39
CA THR A 444 -20.50 7.70 -6.51
C THR A 444 -19.65 8.80 -7.14
N LEU A 445 -19.28 8.67 -8.42
CA LEU A 445 -18.48 9.68 -9.13
C LEU A 445 -19.25 10.99 -9.32
N ALA A 446 -20.53 10.92 -9.65
CA ALA A 446 -21.39 12.11 -9.73
C ALA A 446 -21.45 12.84 -8.38
N HIS A 447 -21.75 12.14 -7.29
CA HIS A 447 -21.76 12.72 -5.95
C HIS A 447 -20.42 13.33 -5.56
N PHE A 448 -19.33 12.59 -5.74
CA PHE A 448 -18.01 13.01 -5.29
C PHE A 448 -17.48 14.24 -6.06
N TYR A 449 -17.68 14.32 -7.38
CA TYR A 449 -17.10 15.39 -8.21
C TYR A 449 -18.04 16.55 -8.46
N GLU A 450 -19.35 16.34 -8.57
CA GLU A 450 -20.31 17.43 -8.80
C GLU A 450 -20.51 18.29 -7.54
N ASN A 451 -20.55 17.68 -6.36
CA ASN A 451 -20.71 18.40 -5.11
C ASN A 451 -19.37 18.93 -4.57
N GLY A 452 -18.26 18.22 -4.80
CA GLY A 452 -16.92 18.61 -4.36
C GLY A 452 -16.37 19.89 -5.01
N SER A 453 -16.91 20.33 -6.15
CA SER A 453 -16.55 21.60 -6.81
C SER A 453 -17.15 22.82 -6.13
N LYS A 454 -18.11 22.67 -5.21
CA LYS A 454 -18.78 23.75 -4.47
C LYS A 454 -18.18 24.02 -3.09
N GLY A 455 -17.13 23.27 -2.69
CA GLY A 455 -16.49 23.33 -1.38
C GLY A 455 -15.16 24.15 -1.34
#